data_12b704c5f9b11300c61c7baff8742973
#
_entry.id   12b704c5f9b11300c61c7baff8742973
#
_cell.length_a   1.000
_cell.length_b   1.000
_cell.length_c   1.000
_cell.angle_alpha   90.00
_cell.angle_beta   90.00
_cell.angle_gamma   90.00
#
_symmetry.space_group_name_H-M   'P 1'
#
loop_
_entity.id
_entity.type
_entity.pdbx_description
1 polymer ?
#
loop_
_entity_poly.entity_id
_entity_poly.type
_entity_poly.pdbx_seq_one_letter_code
_entity_poly.pdbx_strand_id
1 'polypeptide(L)'
;MTGDRSRLKNFVKKFIGTVRFGNDHFGAIMGYGDYVFGDSVISRVYYVEGLGHNLFSVGQFCDSDLEVAFRKHTCFVRELDGVDLLKVVGVQIYTPYLLKKC
;
A
#
# COMPACT_ATOMS: atom_id res chain seq x y z
N MET A 1 -3.89 0.28 0.98
CA MET A 1 -4.84 1.39 0.82
C MET A 1 -4.13 2.62 0.27
N THR A 2 -4.80 3.35 -0.58
CA THR A 2 -4.27 4.58 -1.16
C THR A 2 -5.36 5.65 -1.19
N GLY A 3 -4.97 6.91 -1.04
CA GLY A 3 -5.86 8.05 -1.25
C GLY A 3 -5.79 8.63 -2.66
N ASP A 4 -4.99 8.04 -3.53
CA ASP A 4 -4.80 8.48 -4.90
C ASP A 4 -5.35 7.43 -5.88
N ARG A 5 -6.57 7.65 -6.34
CA ARG A 5 -7.25 6.75 -7.28
C ARG A 5 -6.47 6.58 -8.59
N SER A 6 -5.73 7.60 -9.02
CA SER A 6 -4.98 7.53 -10.28
C SER A 6 -3.87 6.48 -10.26
N ARG A 7 -3.46 6.03 -9.09
CA ARG A 7 -2.47 4.98 -8.92
C ARG A 7 -3.03 3.58 -9.14
N LEU A 8 -4.36 3.43 -9.18
CA LEU A 8 -5.00 2.12 -9.27
C LEU A 8 -5.43 1.85 -10.71
N LYS A 9 -5.01 0.68 -11.20
CA LYS A 9 -5.44 0.14 -12.49
C LYS A 9 -6.59 -0.82 -12.29
N ASN A 10 -7.39 -1.00 -13.33
CA ASN A 10 -8.57 -1.88 -13.28
C ASN A 10 -9.50 -1.53 -12.11
N PHE A 11 -9.70 -0.25 -11.90
CA PHE A 11 -10.44 0.25 -10.74
C PHE A 11 -11.92 -0.15 -10.82
N VAL A 12 -12.41 -0.69 -9.70
CA VAL A 12 -13.82 -1.02 -9.51
C VAL A 12 -14.38 -0.05 -8.49
N LYS A 13 -15.33 0.77 -8.91
CA LYS A 13 -16.03 1.71 -8.01
C LYS A 13 -17.07 0.95 -7.22
N LYS A 14 -16.90 0.90 -5.90
CA LYS A 14 -17.83 0.23 -5.02
C LYS A 14 -17.65 0.76 -3.60
N PHE A 15 -18.70 1.30 -3.03
CA PHE A 15 -18.65 1.64 -1.60
C PHE A 15 -18.60 0.36 -0.77
N ILE A 16 -17.54 0.22 0.01
CA ILE A 16 -17.32 -0.97 0.83
C ILE A 16 -17.60 -0.68 2.31
N GLY A 17 -17.28 0.52 2.76
CA GLY A 17 -17.45 0.91 4.14
C GLY A 17 -16.57 2.09 4.49
N THR A 18 -16.34 2.29 5.77
CA THR A 18 -15.45 3.34 6.26
C THR A 18 -14.31 2.73 7.06
N VAL A 19 -13.17 3.40 7.02
CA VAL A 19 -12.02 3.06 7.86
C VAL A 19 -11.69 4.24 8.75
N ARG A 20 -11.23 3.93 9.94
CA ARG A 20 -10.69 4.90 10.87
C ARG A 20 -9.17 4.86 10.79
N PHE A 21 -8.58 5.99 10.49
CA PHE A 21 -7.14 6.14 10.53
C PHE A 21 -6.81 7.31 11.47
N GLY A 22 -5.61 7.31 12.03
CA GLY A 22 -5.17 8.15 13.13
C GLY A 22 -5.82 9.51 13.33
N ASN A 23 -5.83 10.03 14.57
CA ASN A 23 -6.40 11.32 14.94
C ASN A 23 -7.92 11.43 14.71
N ASP A 24 -8.65 10.33 14.89
CA ASP A 24 -10.12 10.27 14.71
C ASP A 24 -10.59 10.64 13.30
N HIS A 25 -9.73 10.54 12.31
CA HIS A 25 -10.11 10.70 10.93
C HIS A 25 -10.74 9.44 10.37
N PHE A 26 -11.79 9.62 9.59
CA PHE A 26 -12.46 8.53 8.88
C PHE A 26 -12.36 8.76 7.39
N GLY A 27 -12.22 7.68 6.66
CA GLY A 27 -12.27 7.72 5.20
C GLY A 27 -13.25 6.70 4.67
N ALA A 28 -13.93 7.04 3.59
CA ALA A 28 -14.80 6.11 2.90
C ALA A 28 -13.97 5.27 1.92
N ILE A 29 -14.16 3.95 1.97
CA ILE A 29 -13.59 3.04 0.97
C ILE A 29 -14.53 3.05 -0.22
N MET A 30 -14.09 3.69 -1.31
CA MET A 30 -14.94 3.95 -2.48
C MET A 30 -14.67 3.01 -3.65
N GLY A 31 -13.80 2.06 -3.47
CA GLY A 31 -13.49 1.09 -4.49
C GLY A 31 -12.14 0.43 -4.26
N TYR A 32 -11.69 -0.30 -5.26
CA TYR A 32 -10.40 -0.99 -5.21
C TYR A 32 -9.85 -1.17 -6.62
N GLY A 33 -8.57 -1.44 -6.68
CA GLY A 33 -7.89 -1.69 -7.94
C GLY A 33 -6.51 -2.29 -7.72
N ASP A 34 -5.74 -2.36 -8.78
CA ASP A 34 -4.40 -2.92 -8.77
C ASP A 34 -3.37 -1.80 -8.68
N TYR A 35 -2.46 -1.93 -7.75
CA TYR A 35 -1.38 -0.98 -7.54
C TYR A 35 -0.08 -1.55 -8.11
N VAL A 36 0.56 -0.82 -9.01
CA VAL A 36 1.77 -1.29 -9.68
C VAL A 36 3.00 -0.81 -8.93
N PHE A 37 3.86 -1.76 -8.57
CA PHE A 37 5.18 -1.53 -7.99
C PHE A 37 6.23 -2.11 -8.93
N GLY A 38 6.94 -1.24 -9.68
CA GLY A 38 7.87 -1.74 -10.68
C GLY A 38 7.17 -2.66 -11.67
N ASP A 39 7.64 -3.90 -11.78
CA ASP A 39 7.00 -4.92 -12.63
C ASP A 39 5.99 -5.78 -11.87
N SER A 40 5.75 -5.49 -10.62
CA SER A 40 4.85 -6.28 -9.77
C SER A 40 3.54 -5.54 -9.57
N VAL A 41 2.48 -6.32 -9.30
CA VAL A 41 1.14 -5.79 -9.11
C VAL A 41 0.62 -6.26 -7.75
N ILE A 42 0.16 -5.31 -6.95
CA ILE A 42 -0.53 -5.59 -5.70
C ILE A 42 -2.02 -5.49 -5.98
N SER A 43 -2.72 -6.61 -5.87
CA SER A 43 -4.15 -6.69 -6.17
C SER A 43 -5.00 -6.21 -5.00
N ARG A 44 -6.17 -5.68 -5.33
CA ARG A 44 -7.19 -5.27 -4.36
C ARG A 44 -6.70 -4.26 -3.34
N VAL A 45 -6.07 -3.22 -3.83
CA VAL A 45 -5.72 -2.08 -3.01
C VAL A 45 -6.93 -1.16 -2.93
N TYR A 46 -7.37 -0.86 -1.74
CA TYR A 46 -8.54 -0.01 -1.52
C TYR A 46 -8.22 1.45 -1.78
N TYR A 47 -9.14 2.12 -2.46
CA TYR A 47 -9.16 3.57 -2.56
C TYR A 47 -9.94 4.14 -1.39
N VAL A 48 -9.28 4.96 -0.58
CA VAL A 48 -9.87 5.56 0.62
C VAL A 48 -9.79 7.08 0.47
N GLU A 49 -10.95 7.72 0.42
CA GLU A 49 -11.00 9.17 0.33
C GLU A 49 -10.37 9.82 1.56
N GLY A 50 -9.55 10.83 1.31
CA GLY A 50 -8.92 11.62 2.37
C GLY A 50 -7.68 11.01 2.98
N LEU A 51 -7.28 9.81 2.56
CA LEU A 51 -6.04 9.19 3.04
C LEU A 51 -4.83 9.91 2.45
N GLY A 52 -4.02 10.51 3.31
CA GLY A 52 -2.87 11.31 2.89
C GLY A 52 -1.63 10.50 2.53
N HIS A 53 -1.58 9.23 2.93
CA HIS A 53 -0.44 8.34 2.71
C HIS A 53 -0.91 7.02 2.17
N ASN A 54 -0.08 6.38 1.35
CA ASN A 54 -0.33 4.99 0.96
C ASN A 54 -0.01 4.07 2.14
N LEU A 55 -0.91 3.13 2.40
CA LEU A 55 -0.79 2.21 3.52
C LEU A 55 -0.89 0.77 3.01
N PHE A 56 0.19 0.02 3.18
CA PHE A 56 0.25 -1.39 2.77
C PHE A 56 0.69 -2.25 3.94
N SER A 57 0.29 -3.50 3.92
CA SER A 57 0.82 -4.50 4.85
C SER A 57 2.00 -5.24 4.23
N VAL A 58 2.88 -5.76 5.08
CA VAL A 58 3.94 -6.66 4.62
C VAL A 58 3.34 -7.86 3.89
N GLY A 59 2.22 -8.39 4.39
CA GLY A 59 1.53 -9.50 3.73
C GLY A 59 1.09 -9.20 2.31
N GLN A 60 0.64 -7.97 2.03
CA GLN A 60 0.28 -7.58 0.67
C GLN A 60 1.49 -7.65 -0.27
N PHE A 61 2.65 -7.21 0.19
CA PHE A 61 3.88 -7.33 -0.60
C PHE A 61 4.28 -8.79 -0.78
N CYS A 62 4.27 -9.58 0.28
CA CYS A 62 4.63 -10.99 0.21
C CYS A 62 3.70 -11.79 -0.70
N ASP A 63 2.40 -11.51 -0.66
CA ASP A 63 1.42 -12.16 -1.53
C ASP A 63 1.61 -11.80 -3.01
N SER A 64 2.34 -10.72 -3.28
CA SER A 64 2.66 -10.25 -4.64
C SER A 64 4.08 -10.63 -5.06
N ASP A 65 4.70 -11.59 -4.40
CA ASP A 65 6.07 -12.04 -4.66
C ASP A 65 7.12 -10.94 -4.47
N LEU A 66 6.88 -10.08 -3.49
CA LEU A 66 7.80 -9.03 -3.10
C LEU A 66 8.26 -9.23 -1.67
N GLU A 67 9.44 -8.76 -1.36
CA GLU A 67 9.89 -8.68 0.04
C GLU A 67 10.21 -7.25 0.41
N VAL A 68 10.10 -6.96 1.69
CA VAL A 68 10.32 -5.61 2.24
C VAL A 68 11.51 -5.66 3.17
N ALA A 69 12.48 -4.78 2.93
CA ALA A 69 13.61 -4.58 3.82
C ALA A 69 13.55 -3.19 4.45
N PHE A 70 13.64 -3.16 5.77
CA PHE A 70 13.63 -1.92 6.52
C PHE A 70 15.06 -1.49 6.86
N ARG A 71 15.31 -0.20 6.69
CA ARG A 71 16.52 0.46 7.16
C ARG A 71 16.12 1.57 8.13
N LYS A 72 17.10 2.21 8.75
CA LYS A 72 16.82 3.23 9.78
C LYS A 72 15.87 4.33 9.30
N HIS A 73 16.02 4.78 8.06
CA HIS A 73 15.23 5.88 7.50
C HIS A 73 14.58 5.55 6.16
N THR A 74 14.66 4.31 5.71
CA THR A 74 14.14 3.91 4.40
C THR A 74 13.58 2.51 4.41
N CYS A 75 12.69 2.25 3.47
CA CYS A 75 12.22 0.91 3.16
C CYS A 75 12.57 0.59 1.72
N PHE A 76 12.89 -0.66 1.47
CA PHE A 76 13.13 -1.17 0.13
C PHE A 76 12.17 -2.31 -0.14
N VAL A 77 11.62 -2.32 -1.34
CA VAL A 77 10.79 -3.42 -1.84
C VAL A 77 11.54 -4.04 -3.01
N ARG A 78 11.70 -5.35 -3.00
CA ARG A 78 12.34 -6.05 -4.10
C ARG A 78 11.57 -7.32 -4.49
N GLU A 79 11.73 -7.72 -5.73
CA GLU A 79 11.22 -9.00 -6.19
C GLU A 79 11.98 -10.15 -5.54
N LEU A 80 11.30 -11.30 -5.36
CA LEU A 80 11.92 -12.47 -4.72
C LEU A 80 13.10 -13.04 -5.52
N ASP A 81 13.14 -12.81 -6.83
CA ASP A 81 14.26 -13.20 -7.66
C ASP A 81 15.50 -12.32 -7.43
N GLY A 82 15.37 -11.26 -6.67
CA GLY A 82 16.49 -10.43 -6.23
C GLY A 82 17.04 -9.44 -7.24
N VAL A 83 16.41 -9.29 -8.39
CA VAL A 83 16.96 -8.49 -9.49
C VAL A 83 16.73 -6.99 -9.28
N ASP A 84 15.57 -6.59 -8.83
CA ASP A 84 15.22 -5.17 -8.70
C ASP A 84 14.96 -4.77 -7.25
N LEU A 85 15.64 -3.70 -6.84
CA LEU A 85 15.45 -3.08 -5.54
C LEU A 85 14.83 -1.71 -5.73
N LEU A 86 13.60 -1.54 -5.25
CA LEU A 86 12.89 -0.28 -5.33
C LEU A 86 12.87 0.39 -3.97
N LYS A 87 13.33 1.64 -3.93
CA LYS A 87 13.20 2.47 -2.74
C LYS A 87 11.75 2.96 -2.64
N VAL A 88 11.12 2.70 -1.51
CA VAL A 88 9.74 3.11 -1.27
C VAL A 88 9.74 4.40 -0.48
N VAL A 89 9.01 5.41 -0.97
CA VAL A 89 8.89 6.73 -0.34
C VAL A 89 7.42 7.07 -0.20
N GLY A 90 7.07 7.73 0.89
CA GLY A 90 5.69 8.18 1.11
C GLY A 90 4.70 7.07 1.39
N VAL A 91 5.18 5.90 1.80
CA VAL A 91 4.36 4.73 2.09
C VAL A 91 4.50 4.39 3.58
N GLN A 92 3.41 4.00 4.20
CA GLN A 92 3.42 3.42 5.53
C GLN A 92 3.23 1.91 5.40
N ILE A 93 4.10 1.14 6.03
CA ILE A 93 4.03 -0.31 5.99
C ILE A 93 3.59 -0.83 7.35
N TYR A 94 2.52 -1.60 7.31
CA TYR A 94 1.86 -2.14 8.48
C TYR A 94 2.36 -3.55 8.76
N THR A 95 2.83 -3.77 9.98
CA THR A 95 3.18 -5.10 10.47
C THR A 95 2.23 -5.48 11.61
N PRO A 96 2.18 -6.76 12.04
CA PRO A 96 1.31 -7.16 13.13
C PRO A 96 1.54 -6.41 14.44
N TYR A 97 2.71 -5.83 14.63
CA TYR A 97 3.08 -5.22 15.90
C TYR A 97 3.34 -3.72 15.83
N LEU A 98 3.61 -3.18 14.64
CA LEU A 98 3.91 -1.75 14.53
C LEU A 98 3.77 -1.23 13.10
N LEU A 99 3.64 0.08 13.00
CA LEU A 99 3.59 0.80 11.75
C LEU A 99 4.96 1.40 11.45
N LYS A 100 5.49 1.12 10.27
CA LYS A 100 6.74 1.70 9.79
C LYS A 100 6.47 2.71 8.69
N LYS A 101 7.15 3.85 8.76
CA LYS A 101 7.11 4.87 7.70
C LYS A 101 8.30 4.69 6.79
N CYS A 102 8.04 4.81 5.54
CA CYS A 102 9.07 4.81 4.50
C CYS A 102 9.21 6.16 3.83
#